data_5608f77645c4faf39f5723b9b4f340c1
#
_entry.id   5608f77645c4faf39f5723b9b4f340c1
#
_cell.length_a   1.000
_cell.length_b   1.000
_cell.length_c   1.000
_cell.angle_alpha   90.00
_cell.angle_beta   90.00
_cell.angle_gamma   90.00
#
_symmetry.space_group_name_H-M   'P 1'
#
loop_
_entity.id
_entity.type
_entity.pdbx_description
1 polymer ?
#
loop_
_entity_poly.entity_id
_entity_poly.type
_entity_poly.pdbx_seq_one_letter_code
_entity_poly.pdbx_strand_id
1 'polypeptide(L)'
;MTAFDQIPIEYLLPQRPPFVFVDHLLHYDEAITRTSFRIPEQGVFVENGHFATGGLVEHMAQSSAARVGYIARYVLHIPVTIGYIGSVRKLRIFRHPVPGEVLETTVTFREKIFEIELTDVEVRCGDELIATASIKTAGSDKVIDEA
;
A
#
# COMPACT_ATOMS: atom_id res chain seq x y z
N MET A 1 15.13 -10.87 14.97
CA MET A 1 14.13 -10.63 13.91
C MET A 1 13.53 -9.25 14.10
N THR A 2 13.49 -8.47 13.03
CA THR A 2 12.91 -7.12 13.10
C THR A 2 11.37 -7.22 13.11
N ALA A 3 10.72 -6.54 14.07
CA ALA A 3 9.26 -6.45 14.06
C ALA A 3 8.80 -5.71 12.80
N PHE A 4 7.66 -6.08 12.26
CA PHE A 4 7.16 -5.48 11.01
C PHE A 4 7.12 -3.95 11.07
N ASP A 5 6.56 -3.39 12.13
CA ASP A 5 6.39 -1.94 12.28
C ASP A 5 7.70 -1.20 12.56
N GLN A 6 8.79 -1.90 12.79
CA GLN A 6 10.13 -1.32 12.97
C GLN A 6 10.89 -1.21 11.64
N ILE A 7 10.38 -1.80 10.56
CA ILE A 7 10.99 -1.69 9.26
C ILE A 7 10.67 -0.30 8.69
N PRO A 8 11.69 0.51 8.34
CA PRO A 8 11.42 1.79 7.67
C PRO A 8 10.62 1.54 6.39
N ILE A 9 9.51 2.24 6.20
CA ILE A 9 8.66 1.98 5.05
C ILE A 9 9.37 2.25 3.72
N GLU A 10 10.28 3.21 3.69
CA GLU A 10 11.08 3.50 2.50
C GLU A 10 11.98 2.33 2.08
N TYR A 11 12.26 1.41 3.01
CA TYR A 11 13.02 0.20 2.67
C TYR A 11 12.20 -0.78 1.82
N LEU A 12 10.88 -0.69 1.91
CA LEU A 12 9.95 -1.58 1.21
C LEU A 12 9.32 -0.96 -0.03
N LEU A 13 9.25 0.38 -0.10
CA LEU A 13 8.56 1.09 -1.17
C LEU A 13 9.54 1.81 -2.09
N PRO A 14 9.21 1.91 -3.41
CA PRO A 14 9.98 2.74 -4.33
C PRO A 14 9.67 4.23 -4.18
N GLN A 15 8.49 4.59 -3.68
CA GLN A 15 8.07 5.97 -3.54
C GLN A 15 8.88 6.69 -2.46
N ARG A 16 8.97 8.02 -2.58
CA ARG A 16 9.65 8.89 -1.62
C ARG A 16 8.75 10.09 -1.27
N PRO A 17 8.94 10.70 -0.09
CA PRO A 17 8.14 11.87 0.26
C PRO A 17 8.21 12.96 -0.82
N PRO A 18 7.09 13.66 -1.08
CA PRO A 18 5.80 13.63 -0.37
C PRO A 18 4.81 12.60 -0.90
N PHE A 19 5.26 11.59 -1.64
CA PHE A 19 4.38 10.63 -2.31
C PHE A 19 4.36 9.27 -1.61
N VAL A 20 4.58 9.23 -0.30
CA VAL A 20 4.48 8.02 0.51
C VAL A 20 3.17 8.03 1.28
N PHE A 21 2.32 7.04 1.05
CA PHE A 21 0.98 6.96 1.63
C PHE A 21 0.78 5.68 2.45
N VAL A 22 1.84 5.16 3.01
CA VAL A 22 1.85 4.08 4.01
C VAL A 22 2.88 4.45 5.07
N ASP A 23 2.50 4.33 6.34
CA ASP A 23 3.43 4.62 7.45
C ASP A 23 4.16 3.38 7.91
N HIS A 24 3.43 2.28 8.11
CA HIS A 24 3.98 1.06 8.70
C HIS A 24 3.43 -0.19 8.03
N LEU A 25 4.30 -1.18 7.88
CA LEU A 25 3.87 -2.56 7.68
C LEU A 25 3.54 -3.12 9.06
N LEU A 26 2.32 -3.65 9.22
CA LEU A 26 1.87 -4.21 10.49
C LEU A 26 1.97 -5.73 10.52
N HIS A 27 1.81 -6.38 9.37
CA HIS A 27 1.81 -7.83 9.28
C HIS A 27 2.08 -8.28 7.84
N TYR A 28 2.77 -9.40 7.71
CA TYR A 28 2.93 -10.12 6.46
C TYR A 28 2.84 -11.62 6.71
N ASP A 29 2.06 -12.30 5.90
CA ASP A 29 2.16 -13.73 5.66
C ASP A 29 1.83 -14.01 4.19
N GLU A 30 1.85 -15.27 3.77
CA GLU A 30 1.63 -15.61 2.37
C GLU A 30 0.26 -15.18 1.83
N ALA A 31 -0.74 -15.08 2.69
CA ALA A 31 -2.11 -14.75 2.31
C ALA A 31 -2.43 -13.27 2.49
N ILE A 32 -1.95 -12.66 3.59
CA ILE A 32 -2.41 -11.35 4.04
C ILE A 32 -1.24 -10.45 4.37
N THR A 33 -1.35 -9.18 3.95
CA THR A 33 -0.46 -8.09 4.36
C THR A 33 -1.31 -6.98 4.96
N ARG A 34 -0.87 -6.42 6.09
CA ARG A 34 -1.54 -5.28 6.71
C ARG A 34 -0.60 -4.11 6.84
N THR A 35 -1.16 -2.94 6.60
CA THR A 35 -0.44 -1.67 6.70
C THR A 35 -1.24 -0.66 7.49
N SER A 36 -0.58 0.41 7.90
CA SER A 36 -1.25 1.56 8.52
C SER A 36 -0.80 2.85 7.87
N PHE A 37 -1.69 3.85 7.91
CA PHE A 37 -1.42 5.18 7.39
C PHE A 37 -2.26 6.21 8.16
N ARG A 38 -1.60 7.23 8.72
CA ARG A 38 -2.29 8.36 9.33
C ARG A 38 -2.51 9.43 8.29
N ILE A 39 -3.75 9.89 8.12
CA ILE A 39 -4.07 10.96 7.19
C ILE A 39 -3.42 12.26 7.67
N PRO A 40 -2.54 12.89 6.86
CA PRO A 40 -1.88 14.13 7.27
C PRO A 40 -2.85 15.31 7.25
N GLU A 41 -2.49 16.37 7.98
CA GLU A 41 -3.29 17.61 8.01
C GLU A 41 -3.29 18.30 6.65
N GLN A 42 -2.17 18.21 5.93
CA GLN A 42 -1.99 18.80 4.61
C GLN A 42 -1.19 17.82 3.75
N GLY A 43 -1.34 17.89 2.46
CA GLY A 43 -0.56 17.06 1.56
C GLY A 43 -1.20 16.93 0.19
N VAL A 44 -0.58 16.11 -0.63
CA VAL A 44 -0.89 16.00 -2.06
C VAL A 44 -2.35 15.65 -2.32
N PHE A 45 -2.94 14.76 -1.52
CA PHE A 45 -4.32 14.30 -1.73
C PHE A 45 -5.28 14.77 -0.63
N VAL A 46 -4.89 15.75 0.17
CA VAL A 46 -5.81 16.34 1.17
C VAL A 46 -6.50 17.53 0.52
N GLU A 47 -7.80 17.42 0.29
CA GLU A 47 -8.61 18.41 -0.40
C GLU A 47 -9.87 18.69 0.41
N ASN A 48 -10.16 19.98 0.68
CA ASN A 48 -11.38 20.39 1.41
C ASN A 48 -11.55 19.63 2.73
N GLY A 49 -10.46 19.39 3.46
CA GLY A 49 -10.51 18.69 4.74
C GLY A 49 -10.73 17.18 4.66
N HIS A 50 -10.56 16.59 3.50
CA HIS A 50 -10.75 15.15 3.30
C HIS A 50 -9.61 14.57 2.47
N PHE A 51 -9.34 13.27 2.69
CA PHE A 51 -8.40 12.53 1.87
C PHE A 51 -9.11 12.08 0.60
N ALA A 52 -8.63 12.54 -0.54
CA ALA A 52 -9.31 12.36 -1.84
C ALA A 52 -9.25 10.91 -2.32
N THR A 53 -10.14 10.58 -3.27
CA THR A 53 -10.19 9.26 -3.91
C THR A 53 -8.84 8.84 -4.45
N GLY A 54 -8.12 9.73 -5.14
CA GLY A 54 -6.78 9.43 -5.66
C GLY A 54 -5.80 9.03 -4.58
N GLY A 55 -5.89 9.65 -3.41
CA GLY A 55 -5.06 9.30 -2.26
C GLY A 55 -5.39 7.92 -1.71
N LEU A 56 -6.67 7.57 -1.64
CA LEU A 56 -7.08 6.23 -1.20
C LEU A 56 -6.59 5.15 -2.17
N VAL A 57 -6.73 5.38 -3.47
CA VAL A 57 -6.24 4.43 -4.48
C VAL A 57 -4.73 4.26 -4.39
N GLU A 58 -3.99 5.37 -4.25
CA GLU A 58 -2.54 5.32 -4.11
C GLU A 58 -2.12 4.61 -2.82
N HIS A 59 -2.80 4.87 -1.72
CA HIS A 59 -2.56 4.16 -0.46
C HIS A 59 -2.77 2.65 -0.61
N MET A 60 -3.85 2.24 -1.27
CA MET A 60 -4.15 0.82 -1.52
C MET A 60 -3.07 0.17 -2.38
N ALA A 61 -2.64 0.86 -3.43
CA ALA A 61 -1.59 0.36 -4.32
C ALA A 61 -0.25 0.25 -3.59
N GLN A 62 0.10 1.24 -2.76
CA GLN A 62 1.33 1.19 -1.98
C GLN A 62 1.28 0.13 -0.88
N SER A 63 0.12 -0.15 -0.32
CA SER A 63 -0.04 -1.25 0.63
C SER A 63 0.26 -2.59 -0.05
N SER A 64 -0.19 -2.77 -1.29
CA SER A 64 0.16 -3.94 -2.10
C SER A 64 1.66 -3.95 -2.44
N ALA A 65 2.24 -2.79 -2.74
CA ALA A 65 3.67 -2.67 -3.03
C ALA A 65 4.53 -3.00 -1.79
N ALA A 66 4.06 -2.65 -0.60
CA ALA A 66 4.76 -3.00 0.65
C ALA A 66 4.89 -4.52 0.81
N ARG A 67 3.87 -5.27 0.41
CA ARG A 67 3.92 -6.74 0.37
C ARG A 67 5.04 -7.21 -0.56
N VAL A 68 5.07 -6.70 -1.77
CA VAL A 68 6.09 -7.08 -2.77
C VAL A 68 7.48 -6.71 -2.28
N GLY A 69 7.63 -5.52 -1.68
CA GLY A 69 8.90 -5.06 -1.12
C GLY A 69 9.37 -5.93 0.03
N TYR A 70 8.47 -6.36 0.90
CA TYR A 70 8.82 -7.27 1.99
C TYR A 70 9.31 -8.61 1.45
N ILE A 71 8.61 -9.18 0.48
CA ILE A 71 9.02 -10.43 -0.15
C ILE A 71 10.42 -10.28 -0.78
N ALA A 72 10.65 -9.17 -1.51
CA ALA A 72 11.95 -8.93 -2.13
C ALA A 72 13.07 -8.87 -1.10
N ARG A 73 12.91 -8.07 -0.03
CA ARG A 73 13.97 -7.83 0.95
C ARG A 73 14.21 -8.99 1.91
N TYR A 74 13.12 -9.61 2.41
CA TYR A 74 13.20 -10.55 3.54
C TYR A 74 12.97 -12.01 3.16
N VAL A 75 12.38 -12.27 2.00
CA VAL A 75 12.14 -13.65 1.53
C VAL A 75 13.12 -14.01 0.42
N LEU A 76 13.22 -13.17 -0.60
CA LEU A 76 14.05 -13.45 -1.78
C LEU A 76 15.45 -12.83 -1.69
N HIS A 77 15.66 -11.85 -0.81
CA HIS A 77 16.92 -11.13 -0.64
C HIS A 77 17.41 -10.52 -1.96
N ILE A 78 16.48 -9.84 -2.65
CA ILE A 78 16.75 -9.13 -3.91
C ILE A 78 16.34 -7.66 -3.77
N PRO A 79 16.82 -6.76 -4.64
CA PRO A 79 16.40 -5.38 -4.62
C PRO A 79 14.90 -5.21 -4.89
N VAL A 80 14.32 -4.14 -4.32
CA VAL A 80 12.94 -3.75 -4.60
C VAL A 80 12.91 -3.10 -5.99
N THR A 81 11.92 -3.49 -6.79
CA THR A 81 11.72 -2.95 -8.13
C THR A 81 10.49 -2.04 -8.15
N ILE A 82 10.44 -1.17 -9.17
CA ILE A 82 9.28 -0.32 -9.38
C ILE A 82 8.15 -1.15 -9.99
N GLY A 83 6.96 -1.07 -9.40
CA GLY A 83 5.75 -1.68 -9.94
C GLY A 83 4.78 -0.63 -10.44
N TYR A 84 3.84 -1.04 -11.26
CA TYR A 84 2.83 -0.17 -11.84
C TYR A 84 1.44 -0.73 -11.59
N ILE A 85 0.47 0.16 -11.38
CA ILE A 85 -0.94 -0.23 -11.30
C ILE A 85 -1.40 -0.55 -12.73
N GLY A 86 -1.82 -1.79 -12.94
CA GLY A 86 -2.40 -2.22 -14.23
C GLY A 86 -3.88 -1.95 -14.32
N SER A 87 -4.60 -2.14 -13.21
CA SER A 87 -6.03 -1.83 -13.14
C SER A 87 -6.49 -1.75 -11.70
N VAL A 88 -7.56 -0.96 -11.50
CA VAL A 88 -8.32 -0.92 -10.25
C VAL A 88 -9.75 -1.27 -10.60
N ARG A 89 -10.28 -2.32 -9.98
CA ARG A 89 -11.64 -2.79 -10.24
C ARG A 89 -12.45 -2.84 -8.97
N LYS A 90 -13.77 -2.72 -9.11
CA LYS A 90 -14.72 -2.84 -8.00
C LYS A 90 -14.41 -1.85 -6.88
N LEU A 91 -13.88 -0.69 -7.24
CA LEU A 91 -13.60 0.35 -6.26
C LEU A 91 -14.90 0.83 -5.63
N ARG A 92 -14.96 0.73 -4.30
CA ARG A 92 -16.05 1.27 -3.51
C ARG A 92 -15.47 2.14 -2.41
N ILE A 93 -15.97 3.35 -2.31
CA ILE A 93 -15.58 4.29 -1.25
C ILE A 93 -16.84 4.61 -0.47
N PHE A 94 -16.82 4.27 0.82
CA PHE A 94 -17.98 4.46 1.69
C PHE A 94 -17.95 5.84 2.35
N ARG A 95 -16.77 6.37 2.60
CA ARG A 95 -16.56 7.78 2.93
C ARG A 95 -15.10 8.15 2.70
N HIS A 96 -14.83 9.45 2.61
CA HIS A 96 -13.46 9.95 2.52
C HIS A 96 -12.96 10.26 3.94
N PRO A 97 -11.85 9.68 4.37
CA PRO A 97 -11.32 9.93 5.71
C PRO A 97 -10.81 11.36 5.85
N VAL A 98 -10.68 11.79 7.09
CA VAL A 98 -10.26 13.16 7.42
C VAL A 98 -8.89 13.15 8.09
N PRO A 99 -8.15 14.27 8.06
CA PRO A 99 -6.85 14.37 8.74
C PRO A 99 -6.91 13.88 10.18
N GLY A 100 -5.86 13.17 10.59
CA GLY A 100 -5.72 12.59 11.92
C GLY A 100 -6.26 11.18 12.06
N GLU A 101 -7.14 10.74 11.17
CA GLU A 101 -7.61 9.36 11.19
C GLU A 101 -6.51 8.41 10.75
N VAL A 102 -6.47 7.23 11.37
CA VAL A 102 -5.50 6.19 11.03
C VAL A 102 -6.22 5.07 10.29
N LEU A 103 -5.75 4.81 9.07
CA LEU A 103 -6.26 3.72 8.25
C LEU A 103 -5.48 2.45 8.56
N GLU A 104 -6.19 1.35 8.69
CA GLU A 104 -5.60 0.00 8.67
C GLU A 104 -6.09 -0.69 7.41
N THR A 105 -5.15 -1.19 6.64
CA THR A 105 -5.47 -1.75 5.32
C THR A 105 -5.00 -3.20 5.25
N THR A 106 -5.89 -4.06 4.79
CA THR A 106 -5.62 -5.47 4.59
C THR A 106 -5.56 -5.75 3.10
N VAL A 107 -4.43 -6.29 2.66
CA VAL A 107 -4.20 -6.74 1.29
C VAL A 107 -4.25 -8.26 1.29
N THR A 108 -5.19 -8.83 0.57
CA THR A 108 -5.30 -10.28 0.42
C THR A 108 -4.77 -10.68 -0.95
N PHE A 109 -3.73 -11.50 -0.96
CA PHE A 109 -3.17 -12.02 -2.20
C PHE A 109 -4.12 -13.02 -2.83
N ARG A 110 -4.40 -12.87 -4.13
CA ARG A 110 -5.27 -13.79 -4.87
C ARG A 110 -4.49 -14.69 -5.80
N GLU A 111 -3.74 -14.10 -6.73
CA GLU A 111 -2.95 -14.88 -7.68
C GLU A 111 -1.85 -14.04 -8.31
N LYS A 112 -0.87 -14.74 -8.87
CA LYS A 112 0.19 -14.12 -9.66
C LYS A 112 0.32 -14.91 -10.97
N ILE A 113 0.21 -14.19 -12.09
CA ILE A 113 0.38 -14.74 -13.43
C ILE A 113 1.47 -13.92 -14.12
N PHE A 114 2.62 -14.55 -14.36
CA PHE A 114 3.83 -13.86 -14.83
C PHE A 114 4.19 -12.73 -13.86
N GLU A 115 4.30 -11.50 -14.34
CA GLU A 115 4.61 -10.32 -13.52
C GLU A 115 3.39 -9.57 -13.00
N ILE A 116 2.20 -10.12 -13.21
CA ILE A 116 0.95 -9.49 -12.79
C ILE A 116 0.43 -10.16 -11.52
N GLU A 117 0.23 -9.35 -10.46
CA GLU A 117 -0.35 -9.80 -9.21
C GLU A 117 -1.77 -9.23 -9.05
N LEU A 118 -2.68 -10.09 -8.61
CA LEU A 118 -4.05 -9.68 -8.26
C LEU A 118 -4.21 -9.73 -6.74
N THR A 119 -4.63 -8.61 -6.17
CA THR A 119 -4.91 -8.49 -4.73
C THR A 119 -6.28 -7.87 -4.50
N ASP A 120 -6.93 -8.26 -3.41
CA ASP A 120 -8.11 -7.57 -2.89
C ASP A 120 -7.68 -6.73 -1.71
N VAL A 121 -8.15 -5.49 -1.66
CA VAL A 121 -7.72 -4.52 -0.67
C VAL A 121 -8.93 -3.99 0.09
N GLU A 122 -8.83 -3.96 1.42
CA GLU A 122 -9.85 -3.46 2.31
C GLU A 122 -9.24 -2.43 3.25
N VAL A 123 -9.80 -1.23 3.27
CA VAL A 123 -9.34 -0.11 4.10
C VAL A 123 -10.34 0.13 5.22
N ARG A 124 -9.88 0.15 6.45
CA ARG A 124 -10.69 0.43 7.64
C ARG A 124 -10.11 1.56 8.46
N CYS A 125 -11.00 2.24 9.18
CA CYS A 125 -10.65 3.17 10.24
C CYS A 125 -11.34 2.67 11.51
N GLY A 126 -10.57 2.04 12.41
CA GLY A 126 -11.15 1.26 13.49
C GLY A 126 -12.02 0.13 12.92
N ASP A 127 -13.26 0.04 13.36
CA ASP A 127 -14.20 -0.97 12.87
C ASP A 127 -14.96 -0.54 11.61
N GLU A 128 -14.77 0.69 11.18
CA GLU A 128 -15.50 1.24 10.05
C GLU A 128 -14.83 0.89 8.72
N LEU A 129 -15.59 0.33 7.80
CA LEU A 129 -15.12 0.07 6.44
C LEU A 129 -15.11 1.36 5.64
N ILE A 130 -13.93 1.75 5.13
CA ILE A 130 -13.73 3.00 4.40
C ILE A 130 -13.78 2.77 2.90
N ALA A 131 -13.08 1.74 2.41
CA ALA A 131 -13.00 1.49 0.98
C ALA A 131 -12.60 0.04 0.70
N THR A 132 -12.97 -0.45 -0.48
CA THR A 132 -12.53 -1.76 -1.00
C THR A 132 -12.21 -1.64 -2.48
N ALA A 133 -11.31 -2.48 -2.95
CA ALA A 133 -10.98 -2.58 -4.38
C ALA A 133 -10.27 -3.90 -4.68
N SER A 134 -10.25 -4.27 -5.95
CA SER A 134 -9.36 -5.31 -6.48
C SER A 134 -8.32 -4.61 -7.35
N ILE A 135 -7.04 -4.86 -7.09
CA ILE A 135 -5.94 -4.16 -7.75
C ILE A 135 -5.06 -5.18 -8.47
N LYS A 136 -4.79 -4.89 -9.74
CA LYS A 136 -3.74 -5.58 -10.50
C LYS A 136 -2.52 -4.69 -10.57
N THR A 137 -1.38 -5.26 -10.23
CA THR A 137 -0.09 -4.57 -10.36
C THR A 137 0.80 -5.36 -11.30
N ALA A 138 1.63 -4.64 -12.05
CA ALA A 138 2.63 -5.23 -12.93
C ALA A 138 4.01 -4.86 -12.40
N GLY A 139 4.88 -5.86 -12.26
CA GLY A 139 6.27 -5.63 -11.92
C GLY A 139 7.07 -5.09 -13.10
N SER A 140 8.24 -4.57 -12.81
CA SER A 140 9.19 -4.12 -13.83
C SER A 140 10.61 -4.57 -13.45
N ASP A 141 11.54 -4.45 -14.41
CA ASP A 141 12.95 -4.74 -14.15
C ASP A 141 13.69 -3.59 -13.51
N LYS A 142 13.02 -2.44 -13.34
CA LYS A 142 13.66 -1.24 -12.79
C LYS A 142 13.86 -1.39 -11.29
N VAL A 143 15.10 -1.42 -10.87
CA VAL A 143 15.51 -1.48 -9.48
C VAL A 143 15.53 -0.05 -8.92
N ILE A 144 15.14 0.08 -7.65
CA ILE A 144 15.27 1.37 -6.95
C ILE A 144 16.76 1.68 -6.80
N ASP A 145 17.14 2.92 -7.15
CA ASP A 145 18.47 3.41 -6.85
C ASP A 145 18.55 3.74 -5.37
N GLU A 146 19.44 3.03 -4.67
CA GLU A 146 19.63 3.16 -3.23
C GLU A 146 20.82 4.06 -2.87
N ALA A 147 21.32 4.78 -3.84
CA ALA A 147 22.46 5.67 -3.62
C ALA A 147 22.16 6.77 -2.60
#